data_290d1fae4312d112e3ecc483b1599300
#
_entry.id   290d1fae4312d112e3ecc483b1599300
#
_cell.length_a   1.000
_cell.length_b   1.000
_cell.length_c   1.000
_cell.angle_alpha   90.00
_cell.angle_beta   90.00
_cell.angle_gamma   90.00
#
_symmetry.space_group_name_H-M   'P 1'
#
loop_
_entity.id
_entity.type
_entity.pdbx_description
1 polymer ?
#
loop_
_entity_poly.entity_id
_entity_poly.type
_entity_poly.pdbx_seq_one_letter_code
_entity_poly.pdbx_strand_id
1 'polypeptide(L)'
;METKNIMIVGVGGQGSLLASKLLGHLLMEQGYDVKVSEVHGMSQRGGSVVTYVRYGDKVASPIIDKGEADFIVSFEVLEAARWLSYLKPDGQIVTNTQQIDPMPVITGAAQYPENLVEKMKAAGARVDALDCLKLAEEAGSSKAVNLVLMGRLSHYFDLPEEAWMKSLEACVPAKFLELNKRAFQLGKNA
;
A
#
# COMPACT_ATOMS: atom_id res chain seq x y z
N MET A 1 8.74 15.35 15.25
CA MET A 1 8.30 13.92 15.19
C MET A 1 9.41 13.09 14.55
N GLU A 2 9.65 11.90 15.06
CA GLU A 2 10.55 10.95 14.40
C GLU A 2 10.08 10.58 12.99
N THR A 3 11.03 10.36 12.07
CA THR A 3 10.70 9.97 10.69
C THR A 3 9.97 8.63 10.66
N LYS A 4 8.84 8.59 9.94
CA LYS A 4 8.08 7.37 9.66
C LYS A 4 8.30 6.90 8.23
N ASN A 5 8.33 5.61 8.04
CA ASN A 5 8.73 4.94 6.82
C ASN A 5 7.62 4.01 6.33
N ILE A 6 7.08 4.27 5.14
CA ILE A 6 6.04 3.47 4.51
C ILE A 6 6.57 2.92 3.20
N MET A 7 6.50 1.62 3.02
CA MET A 7 6.75 0.97 1.73
C MET A 7 5.42 0.59 1.11
N ILE A 8 5.21 1.01 -0.13
CA ILE A 8 4.07 0.59 -0.94
C ILE A 8 4.61 -0.38 -1.98
N VAL A 9 4.14 -1.62 -1.93
CA VAL A 9 4.65 -2.71 -2.78
C VAL A 9 3.51 -3.40 -3.52
N GLY A 10 3.83 -4.00 -4.65
CA GLY A 10 2.84 -4.68 -5.47
C GLY A 10 3.36 -5.08 -6.83
N VAL A 11 2.42 -5.44 -7.70
CA VAL A 11 2.68 -5.73 -9.12
C VAL A 11 2.34 -4.50 -9.96
N GLY A 12 3.17 -4.19 -10.94
CA GLY A 12 2.96 -3.03 -11.80
C GLY A 12 1.58 -3.02 -12.45
N GLY A 13 0.90 -1.88 -12.38
CA GLY A 13 -0.47 -1.69 -12.87
C GLY A 13 -1.57 -1.71 -11.80
N GLN A 14 -1.26 -2.03 -10.54
CA GLN A 14 -2.24 -2.10 -9.44
C GLN A 14 -2.62 -0.73 -8.84
N GLY A 15 -2.03 0.38 -9.29
CA GLY A 15 -2.39 1.72 -8.82
C GLY A 15 -1.60 2.24 -7.61
N SER A 16 -0.40 1.71 -7.37
CA SER A 16 0.51 2.18 -6.31
C SER A 16 0.85 3.67 -6.40
N LEU A 17 0.93 4.21 -7.62
CA LEU A 17 1.19 5.65 -7.86
C LEU A 17 0.09 6.55 -7.29
N LEU A 18 -1.19 6.16 -7.38
CA LEU A 18 -2.26 6.94 -6.78
C LEU A 18 -2.20 6.87 -5.24
N ALA A 19 -1.87 5.71 -4.69
CA ALA A 19 -1.72 5.53 -3.25
C ALA A 19 -0.58 6.39 -2.69
N SER A 20 0.59 6.40 -3.34
CA SER A 20 1.72 7.25 -2.92
C SER A 20 1.41 8.74 -3.05
N LYS A 21 0.74 9.15 -4.13
CA LYS A 21 0.31 10.54 -4.33
C LYS A 21 -0.67 10.99 -3.25
N LEU A 22 -1.66 10.14 -2.91
CA LEU A 22 -2.64 10.42 -1.87
C LEU A 22 -1.97 10.57 -0.50
N LEU A 23 -1.11 9.63 -0.12
CA LEU A 23 -0.36 9.69 1.14
C LEU A 23 0.56 10.91 1.17
N GLY A 24 1.29 11.19 0.10
CA GLY A 24 2.15 12.35 0.00
C GLY A 24 1.38 13.65 0.21
N HIS A 25 0.24 13.81 -0.47
CA HIS A 25 -0.62 14.99 -0.31
C HIS A 25 -1.18 15.10 1.12
N LEU A 26 -1.73 14.00 1.64
CA LEU A 26 -2.26 13.94 3.00
C LEU A 26 -1.24 14.42 4.03
N LEU A 27 -0.03 13.87 3.98
CA LEU A 27 1.01 14.13 4.97
C LEU A 27 1.59 15.56 4.84
N MET A 28 1.73 16.06 3.61
CA MET A 28 2.13 17.47 3.40
C MET A 28 1.08 18.47 3.92
N GLU A 29 -0.20 18.19 3.77
CA GLU A 29 -1.28 19.00 4.32
C GLU A 29 -1.28 19.02 5.87
N GLN A 30 -0.70 17.99 6.50
CA GLN A 30 -0.47 17.95 7.95
C GLN A 30 0.82 18.69 8.37
N GLY A 31 1.56 19.28 7.44
CA GLY A 31 2.77 20.06 7.72
C GLY A 31 4.06 19.23 7.82
N TYR A 32 4.06 17.96 7.43
CA TYR A 32 5.27 17.13 7.43
C TYR A 32 6.16 17.39 6.21
N ASP A 33 7.47 17.25 6.42
CA ASP A 33 8.42 17.07 5.32
C ASP A 33 8.25 15.65 4.77
N VAL A 34 7.92 15.53 3.49
CA VAL A 34 7.61 14.24 2.83
C VAL A 34 8.59 14.01 1.68
N LYS A 35 9.16 12.82 1.61
CA LYS A 35 9.96 12.35 0.48
C LYS A 35 9.35 11.08 -0.08
N VAL A 36 9.19 11.06 -1.39
CA VAL A 36 8.68 9.91 -2.13
C VAL A 36 9.70 9.47 -3.17
N SER A 37 9.91 8.19 -3.30
CA SER A 37 10.69 7.58 -4.40
C SER A 37 9.91 6.45 -5.04
N GLU A 38 9.71 6.53 -6.34
CA GLU A 38 8.93 5.58 -7.12
C GLU A 38 9.84 4.84 -8.10
N VAL A 39 9.57 3.56 -8.30
CA VAL A 39 10.24 2.77 -9.34
C VAL A 39 9.61 3.08 -10.70
N HIS A 40 10.46 3.40 -11.67
CA HIS A 40 10.07 3.64 -13.06
C HIS A 40 10.63 2.55 -13.98
N GLY A 41 9.98 2.34 -15.13
CA GLY A 41 10.41 1.43 -16.16
C GLY A 41 9.49 0.24 -16.39
N MET A 42 10.05 -0.83 -16.98
CA MET A 42 9.27 -2.01 -17.41
C MET A 42 8.60 -2.76 -16.26
N SER A 43 9.15 -2.68 -15.04
CA SER A 43 8.51 -3.27 -13.83
C SER A 43 7.12 -2.71 -13.53
N GLN A 44 6.80 -1.50 -14.01
CA GLN A 44 5.43 -0.94 -13.90
C GLN A 44 4.39 -1.67 -14.77
N ARG A 45 4.82 -2.62 -15.61
CA ARG A 45 3.98 -3.44 -16.49
C ARG A 45 4.00 -4.91 -16.08
N GLY A 46 3.53 -5.20 -14.85
CA GLY A 46 3.40 -6.57 -14.34
C GLY A 46 4.63 -7.11 -13.60
N GLY A 47 5.70 -6.31 -13.41
CA GLY A 47 6.82 -6.66 -12.54
C GLY A 47 6.62 -6.20 -11.10
N SER A 48 7.48 -6.68 -10.19
CA SER A 48 7.50 -6.19 -8.80
C SER A 48 7.84 -4.71 -8.75
N VAL A 49 7.05 -3.93 -8.03
CA VAL A 49 7.23 -2.48 -7.86
C VAL A 49 7.26 -2.12 -6.39
N VAL A 50 8.08 -1.12 -6.08
CA VAL A 50 8.17 -0.55 -4.73
C VAL A 50 8.19 0.97 -4.81
N THR A 51 7.44 1.60 -3.91
CA THR A 51 7.46 3.04 -3.68
C THR A 51 7.78 3.27 -2.22
N TYR A 52 8.73 4.15 -1.94
CA TYR A 52 9.06 4.59 -0.60
C TYR A 52 8.37 5.91 -0.31
N VAL A 53 7.70 6.01 0.83
CA VAL A 53 7.14 7.26 1.37
C VAL A 53 7.69 7.45 2.77
N ARG A 54 8.46 8.53 2.96
CA ARG A 54 9.00 8.90 4.28
C ARG A 54 8.49 10.27 4.69
N TYR A 55 8.13 10.42 5.94
CA TYR A 55 7.62 11.68 6.46
C TYR A 55 8.02 11.93 7.91
N GLY A 56 8.11 13.19 8.30
CA GLY A 56 8.48 13.61 9.64
C GLY A 56 8.74 15.11 9.69
N ASP A 57 9.37 15.61 10.76
CA ASP A 57 9.72 17.04 10.85
C ASP A 57 10.79 17.43 9.83
N LYS A 58 11.72 16.52 9.54
CA LYS A 58 12.76 16.69 8.51
C LYS A 58 13.19 15.33 7.96
N VAL A 59 13.13 15.17 6.66
CA VAL A 59 13.49 13.92 5.95
C VAL A 59 14.58 14.21 4.91
N ALA A 60 15.77 13.65 5.09
CA ALA A 60 16.91 13.90 4.20
C ALA A 60 16.89 13.05 2.91
N SER A 61 16.32 11.84 2.96
CA SER A 61 16.33 10.88 1.85
C SER A 61 15.04 10.08 1.82
N PRO A 62 14.52 9.70 0.63
CA PRO A 62 13.36 8.82 0.51
C PRO A 62 13.68 7.34 0.76
N ILE A 63 14.95 6.94 0.79
CA ILE A 63 15.35 5.53 0.88
C ILE A 63 15.04 4.97 2.26
N ILE A 64 14.49 3.75 2.28
CA ILE A 64 14.21 2.97 3.48
C ILE A 64 15.12 1.74 3.45
N ASP A 65 15.88 1.53 4.51
CA ASP A 65 16.77 0.37 4.65
C ASP A 65 16.02 -0.84 5.25
N LYS A 66 16.66 -2.01 5.17
CA LYS A 66 16.09 -3.23 5.78
C LYS A 66 15.89 -3.05 7.28
N GLY A 67 14.72 -3.48 7.77
CA GLY A 67 14.34 -3.38 9.18
C GLY A 67 13.86 -2.00 9.61
N GLU A 68 13.63 -1.05 8.68
CA GLU A 68 13.27 0.33 9.01
C GLU A 68 11.84 0.73 8.60
N ALA A 69 11.10 -0.11 7.87
CA ALA A 69 9.73 0.20 7.49
C ALA A 69 8.77 0.11 8.68
N ASP A 70 8.10 1.20 9.02
CA ASP A 70 7.00 1.21 9.98
C ASP A 70 5.77 0.50 9.40
N PHE A 71 5.54 0.69 8.09
CA PHE A 71 4.45 0.07 7.34
C PHE A 71 4.93 -0.54 6.03
N ILE A 72 4.40 -1.72 5.71
CA ILE A 72 4.40 -2.28 4.35
C ILE A 72 2.95 -2.36 3.90
N VAL A 73 2.60 -1.58 2.88
CA VAL A 73 1.28 -1.56 2.24
C VAL A 73 1.40 -2.33 0.95
N SER A 74 0.78 -3.51 0.88
CA SER A 74 0.96 -4.42 -0.25
C SER A 74 -0.33 -4.64 -1.03
N PHE A 75 -0.23 -4.49 -2.34
CA PHE A 75 -1.33 -4.73 -3.27
C PHE A 75 -1.48 -6.19 -3.65
N GLU A 76 -0.46 -7.03 -3.32
CA GLU A 76 -0.38 -8.43 -3.67
C GLU A 76 0.37 -9.19 -2.57
N VAL A 77 -0.11 -10.38 -2.20
CA VAL A 77 0.36 -11.06 -0.98
C VAL A 77 1.79 -11.60 -1.08
N LEU A 78 2.25 -12.03 -2.26
CA LEU A 78 3.64 -12.47 -2.45
C LEU A 78 4.60 -11.28 -2.35
N GLU A 79 4.20 -10.12 -2.85
CA GLU A 79 4.99 -8.90 -2.73
C GLU A 79 5.13 -8.47 -1.26
N ALA A 80 4.08 -8.61 -0.43
CA ALA A 80 4.22 -8.41 1.01
C ALA A 80 5.31 -9.30 1.62
N ALA A 81 5.32 -10.58 1.27
CA ALA A 81 6.31 -11.53 1.76
C ALA A 81 7.74 -11.23 1.24
N ARG A 82 7.89 -10.79 -0.01
CA ARG A 82 9.20 -10.42 -0.59
C ARG A 82 9.88 -9.30 0.16
N TRP A 83 9.11 -8.32 0.63
CA TRP A 83 9.61 -7.14 1.30
C TRP A 83 9.60 -7.25 2.83
N LEU A 84 9.23 -8.40 3.39
CA LEU A 84 9.14 -8.63 4.84
C LEU A 84 10.43 -8.21 5.60
N SER A 85 11.61 -8.45 5.01
CA SER A 85 12.90 -8.11 5.64
C SER A 85 13.12 -6.60 5.85
N TYR A 86 12.28 -5.75 5.26
CA TYR A 86 12.31 -4.31 5.46
C TYR A 86 11.46 -3.84 6.63
N LEU A 87 10.53 -4.70 7.11
CA LEU A 87 9.65 -4.35 8.22
C LEU A 87 10.43 -4.23 9.53
N LYS A 88 10.14 -3.20 10.31
CA LYS A 88 10.59 -3.09 11.71
C LYS A 88 10.01 -4.24 12.55
N PRO A 89 10.63 -4.61 13.68
CA PRO A 89 10.08 -5.61 14.60
C PRO A 89 8.64 -5.31 15.05
N ASP A 90 8.31 -4.04 15.25
CA ASP A 90 6.97 -3.57 15.64
C ASP A 90 6.15 -2.99 14.49
N GLY A 91 6.63 -3.16 13.25
CA GLY A 91 5.99 -2.64 12.07
C GLY A 91 4.69 -3.39 11.71
N GLN A 92 3.89 -2.78 10.85
CA GLN A 92 2.60 -3.29 10.41
C GLN A 92 2.60 -3.57 8.91
N ILE A 93 2.14 -4.76 8.51
CA ILE A 93 1.79 -5.07 7.12
C ILE A 93 0.28 -4.89 6.96
N VAL A 94 -0.12 -4.11 5.94
CA VAL A 94 -1.50 -4.02 5.47
C VAL A 94 -1.52 -4.53 4.04
N THR A 95 -2.17 -5.67 3.78
CA THR A 95 -2.06 -6.35 2.48
C THR A 95 -3.40 -6.75 1.90
N ASN A 96 -3.51 -6.59 0.57
CA ASN A 96 -4.54 -7.28 -0.21
C ASN A 96 -4.20 -8.78 -0.29
N THR A 97 -5.20 -9.64 -0.20
CA THR A 97 -5.04 -11.09 -0.30
C THR A 97 -4.95 -11.60 -1.74
N GLN A 98 -5.09 -10.70 -2.72
CA GLN A 98 -4.98 -11.05 -4.14
C GLN A 98 -3.63 -11.71 -4.45
N GLN A 99 -3.67 -12.73 -5.32
CA GLN A 99 -2.52 -13.44 -5.85
C GLN A 99 -2.40 -13.15 -7.35
N ILE A 100 -1.20 -12.77 -7.78
CA ILE A 100 -0.86 -12.55 -9.18
C ILE A 100 0.38 -13.39 -9.49
N ASP A 101 0.22 -14.38 -10.36
CA ASP A 101 1.31 -15.27 -10.71
C ASP A 101 2.48 -14.52 -11.36
N PRO A 102 3.69 -14.54 -10.77
CA PRO A 102 4.88 -13.99 -11.41
C PRO A 102 5.35 -14.90 -12.56
N MET A 103 6.18 -14.36 -13.46
CA MET A 103 6.66 -15.08 -14.64
C MET A 103 7.17 -16.51 -14.38
N PRO A 104 7.95 -16.79 -13.31
CA PRO A 104 8.38 -18.16 -13.02
C PRO A 104 7.22 -19.13 -12.73
N VAL A 105 6.12 -18.66 -12.18
CA VAL A 105 4.91 -19.47 -11.95
C VAL A 105 4.15 -19.68 -13.26
N ILE A 106 3.97 -18.61 -14.05
CA ILE A 106 3.31 -18.66 -15.35
C ILE A 106 4.02 -19.64 -16.30
N THR A 107 5.35 -19.66 -16.27
CA THR A 107 6.17 -20.56 -17.11
C THR A 107 6.33 -21.97 -16.57
N GLY A 108 5.79 -22.27 -15.37
CA GLY A 108 5.91 -23.56 -14.71
C GLY A 108 7.26 -23.84 -14.08
N ALA A 109 8.18 -22.85 -14.02
CA ALA A 109 9.48 -22.98 -13.37
C ALA A 109 9.42 -22.94 -11.84
N ALA A 110 8.32 -22.44 -11.27
CA ALA A 110 8.07 -22.39 -9.82
C ALA A 110 6.58 -22.57 -9.53
N GLN A 111 6.26 -22.81 -8.27
CA GLN A 111 4.88 -22.78 -7.76
C GLN A 111 4.65 -21.52 -6.95
N TYR A 112 3.44 -20.98 -6.99
CA TYR A 112 3.06 -19.87 -6.12
C TYR A 112 3.08 -20.35 -4.65
N PRO A 113 3.75 -19.64 -3.73
CA PRO A 113 3.84 -20.10 -2.34
C PRO A 113 2.49 -20.02 -1.64
N GLU A 114 2.15 -21.07 -0.91
CA GLU A 114 0.89 -21.16 -0.16
C GLU A 114 1.02 -20.55 1.25
N ASN A 115 -0.11 -20.14 1.84
CA ASN A 115 -0.25 -19.71 3.23
C ASN A 115 0.72 -18.58 3.61
N LEU A 116 0.89 -17.60 2.72
CA LEU A 116 1.86 -16.51 2.91
C LEU A 116 1.51 -15.63 4.12
N VAL A 117 0.23 -15.34 4.36
CA VAL A 117 -0.21 -14.54 5.51
C VAL A 117 0.16 -15.24 6.82
N GLU A 118 -0.13 -16.53 6.93
CA GLU A 118 0.19 -17.36 8.10
C GLU A 118 1.69 -17.47 8.30
N LYS A 119 2.46 -17.64 7.22
CA LYS A 119 3.92 -17.68 7.27
C LYS A 119 4.54 -16.37 7.75
N MET A 120 4.03 -15.21 7.27
CA MET A 120 4.48 -13.91 7.75
C MET A 120 4.15 -13.71 9.24
N LYS A 121 2.94 -14.10 9.68
CA LYS A 121 2.54 -14.05 11.10
C LYS A 121 3.42 -14.97 11.95
N ALA A 122 3.70 -16.19 11.48
CA ALA A 122 4.58 -17.13 12.18
C ALA A 122 6.04 -16.63 12.27
N ALA A 123 6.48 -15.79 11.33
CA ALA A 123 7.76 -15.08 11.38
C ALA A 123 7.76 -13.87 12.33
N GLY A 124 6.65 -13.60 13.03
CA GLY A 124 6.51 -12.52 14.00
C GLY A 124 5.97 -11.20 13.44
N ALA A 125 5.59 -11.14 12.16
CA ALA A 125 5.03 -9.92 11.58
C ALA A 125 3.57 -9.68 12.00
N ARG A 126 3.21 -8.42 12.23
CA ARG A 126 1.82 -8.00 12.37
C ARG A 126 1.23 -7.85 10.97
N VAL A 127 0.25 -8.69 10.63
CA VAL A 127 -0.34 -8.72 9.29
C VAL A 127 -1.84 -8.50 9.37
N ASP A 128 -2.29 -7.44 8.72
CA ASP A 128 -3.69 -7.12 8.45
C ASP A 128 -3.96 -7.41 6.96
N ALA A 129 -4.68 -8.50 6.70
CA ALA A 129 -4.94 -9.00 5.36
C ALA A 129 -6.41 -8.87 5.01
N LEU A 130 -6.72 -8.28 3.85
CA LEU A 130 -8.06 -7.93 3.40
C LEU A 130 -8.27 -8.32 1.94
N ASP A 131 -9.44 -8.85 1.60
CA ASP A 131 -9.86 -9.03 0.20
C ASP A 131 -10.32 -7.68 -0.38
N CYS A 132 -9.33 -6.89 -0.80
CA CYS A 132 -9.60 -5.58 -1.37
C CYS A 132 -10.29 -5.64 -2.73
N LEU A 133 -10.11 -6.72 -3.50
CA LEU A 133 -10.76 -6.87 -4.80
C LEU A 133 -12.27 -6.98 -4.65
N LYS A 134 -12.74 -7.84 -3.75
CA LYS A 134 -14.15 -7.99 -3.44
C LYS A 134 -14.80 -6.67 -3.03
N LEU A 135 -14.16 -5.93 -2.13
CA LEU A 135 -14.69 -4.64 -1.67
C LEU A 135 -14.64 -3.56 -2.76
N ALA A 136 -13.63 -3.59 -3.64
CA ALA A 136 -13.55 -2.67 -4.76
C ALA A 136 -14.66 -2.94 -5.79
N GLU A 137 -14.99 -4.20 -6.06
CA GLU A 137 -16.12 -4.60 -6.90
C GLU A 137 -17.46 -4.17 -6.28
N GLU A 138 -17.63 -4.31 -4.97
CA GLU A 138 -18.79 -3.80 -4.23
C GLU A 138 -18.89 -2.26 -4.32
N ALA A 139 -17.77 -1.55 -4.33
CA ALA A 139 -17.74 -0.11 -4.56
C ALA A 139 -18.16 0.27 -5.98
N GLY A 140 -18.04 -0.65 -6.95
CA GLY A 140 -18.43 -0.48 -8.35
C GLY A 140 -17.28 -0.59 -9.36
N SER A 141 -16.04 -0.88 -8.95
CA SER A 141 -14.93 -1.08 -9.87
C SER A 141 -13.75 -1.81 -9.24
N SER A 142 -13.30 -2.89 -9.86
CA SER A 142 -12.06 -3.60 -9.48
C SER A 142 -10.81 -2.70 -9.50
N LYS A 143 -10.84 -1.56 -10.20
CA LYS A 143 -9.73 -0.60 -10.24
C LYS A 143 -9.57 0.21 -8.94
N ALA A 144 -10.57 0.17 -8.03
CA ALA A 144 -10.54 0.92 -6.77
C ALA A 144 -9.87 0.15 -5.60
N VAL A 145 -9.22 -0.99 -5.87
CA VAL A 145 -8.46 -1.78 -4.88
C VAL A 145 -7.49 -0.92 -4.06
N ASN A 146 -6.83 0.02 -4.73
CA ASN A 146 -5.91 0.94 -4.07
C ASN A 146 -6.58 1.80 -2.99
N LEU A 147 -7.80 2.28 -3.21
CA LEU A 147 -8.51 3.09 -2.24
C LEU A 147 -9.10 2.26 -1.10
N VAL A 148 -9.51 1.02 -1.37
CA VAL A 148 -9.88 0.07 -0.31
C VAL A 148 -8.70 -0.15 0.63
N LEU A 149 -7.51 -0.41 0.08
CA LEU A 149 -6.30 -0.62 0.86
C LEU A 149 -5.88 0.63 1.66
N MET A 150 -6.04 1.83 1.07
CA MET A 150 -5.80 3.10 1.80
C MET A 150 -6.82 3.32 2.91
N GLY A 151 -8.08 2.94 2.71
CA GLY A 151 -9.09 2.96 3.75
C GLY A 151 -8.70 2.08 4.93
N ARG A 152 -8.24 0.85 4.67
CA ARG A 152 -7.74 -0.03 5.74
C ARG A 152 -6.52 0.53 6.44
N LEU A 153 -5.56 1.07 5.68
CA LEU A 153 -4.36 1.70 6.23
C LEU A 153 -4.70 2.88 7.16
N SER A 154 -5.78 3.62 6.90
CA SER A 154 -6.17 4.80 7.69
C SER A 154 -6.39 4.50 9.18
N HIS A 155 -6.68 3.27 9.56
CA HIS A 155 -6.79 2.83 10.95
C HIS A 155 -5.50 2.99 11.77
N TYR A 156 -4.37 3.01 11.12
CA TYR A 156 -3.05 3.09 11.74
C TYR A 156 -2.51 4.52 11.82
N PHE A 157 -3.32 5.50 11.38
CA PHE A 157 -2.97 6.91 11.40
C PHE A 157 -3.91 7.66 12.35
N ASP A 158 -3.33 8.44 13.24
CA ASP A 158 -4.11 9.37 14.09
C ASP A 158 -4.44 10.65 13.31
N LEU A 159 -5.23 10.47 12.25
CA LEU A 159 -5.68 11.55 11.37
C LEU A 159 -7.19 11.48 11.18
N PRO A 160 -7.89 12.64 11.22
CA PRO A 160 -9.33 12.67 11.02
C PRO A 160 -9.70 12.25 9.59
N GLU A 161 -10.87 11.65 9.45
CA GLU A 161 -11.37 11.19 8.15
C GLU A 161 -11.46 12.32 7.11
N GLU A 162 -11.79 13.52 7.55
CA GLU A 162 -11.88 14.71 6.71
C GLU A 162 -10.55 15.01 5.99
N ALA A 163 -9.40 14.75 6.64
CA ALA A 163 -8.09 14.94 6.03
C ALA A 163 -7.87 13.94 4.87
N TRP A 164 -8.31 12.69 5.04
CA TRP A 164 -8.27 11.67 3.99
C TRP A 164 -9.21 12.03 2.83
N MET A 165 -10.44 12.48 3.14
CA MET A 165 -11.40 12.88 2.11
C MET A 165 -10.91 14.08 1.31
N LYS A 166 -10.32 15.08 1.95
CA LYS A 166 -9.71 16.25 1.29
C LYS A 166 -8.58 15.81 0.33
N SER A 167 -7.74 14.87 0.75
CA SER A 167 -6.67 14.35 -0.09
C SER A 167 -7.20 13.52 -1.27
N LEU A 168 -8.28 12.76 -1.07
CA LEU A 168 -8.99 12.07 -2.14
C LEU A 168 -9.50 13.07 -3.20
N GLU A 169 -10.15 14.14 -2.77
CA GLU A 169 -10.66 15.20 -3.66
C GLU A 169 -9.56 15.88 -4.48
N ALA A 170 -8.38 16.07 -3.87
CA ALA A 170 -7.24 16.66 -4.55
C ALA A 170 -6.53 15.72 -5.54
N CYS A 171 -6.57 14.40 -5.29
CA CYS A 171 -5.77 13.42 -6.04
C CYS A 171 -6.55 12.62 -7.07
N VAL A 172 -7.87 12.43 -6.88
CA VAL A 172 -8.73 11.61 -7.74
C VAL A 172 -9.50 12.50 -8.72
N PRO A 173 -9.55 12.15 -10.01
CA PRO A 173 -10.36 12.88 -10.97
C PRO A 173 -11.84 12.90 -10.56
N ALA A 174 -12.51 14.07 -10.72
CA ALA A 174 -13.88 14.29 -10.25
C ALA A 174 -14.89 13.20 -10.68
N LYS A 175 -14.77 12.70 -11.92
CA LYS A 175 -15.65 11.65 -12.46
C LYS A 175 -15.58 10.31 -11.72
N PHE A 176 -14.51 10.07 -10.94
CA PHE A 176 -14.31 8.83 -10.18
C PHE A 176 -14.34 9.06 -8.66
N LEU A 177 -14.56 10.30 -8.22
CA LEU A 177 -14.41 10.67 -6.82
C LEU A 177 -15.35 9.89 -5.90
N GLU A 178 -16.63 9.85 -6.22
CA GLU A 178 -17.64 9.17 -5.38
C GLU A 178 -17.40 7.66 -5.28
N LEU A 179 -17.02 7.02 -6.40
CA LEU A 179 -16.64 5.61 -6.39
C LEU A 179 -15.43 5.36 -5.48
N ASN A 180 -14.43 6.22 -5.56
CA ASN A 180 -13.21 6.06 -4.75
C ASN A 180 -13.44 6.39 -3.27
N LYS A 181 -14.29 7.36 -2.95
CA LYS A 181 -14.74 7.61 -1.56
C LYS A 181 -15.45 6.37 -0.99
N ARG A 182 -16.36 5.77 -1.77
CA ARG A 182 -17.04 4.53 -1.35
C ARG A 182 -16.05 3.38 -1.13
N ALA A 183 -15.09 3.18 -2.04
CA ALA A 183 -14.06 2.15 -1.90
C ALA A 183 -13.21 2.36 -0.64
N PHE A 184 -12.80 3.59 -0.36
CA PHE A 184 -12.08 3.95 0.87
C PHE A 184 -12.90 3.61 2.11
N GLN A 185 -14.19 3.98 2.15
CA GLN A 185 -15.07 3.69 3.28
C GLN A 185 -15.26 2.19 3.51
N LEU A 186 -15.43 1.40 2.44
CA LEU A 186 -15.53 -0.06 2.56
C LEU A 186 -14.24 -0.64 3.16
N GLY A 187 -13.07 -0.20 2.72
CA GLY A 187 -11.80 -0.64 3.29
C GLY A 187 -11.61 -0.21 4.74
N LYS A 188 -12.06 0.98 5.09
CA LYS A 188 -12.01 1.49 6.47
C LYS A 188 -12.92 0.70 7.41
N ASN A 189 -14.08 0.24 6.96
CA ASN A 189 -15.08 -0.41 7.80
C ASN A 189 -14.99 -1.95 7.82
N ALA A 190 -14.04 -2.53 7.10
CA ALA A 190 -13.87 -3.99 6.96
C ALA A 190 -13.16 -4.65 8.15
#